data_90ebd91bd85cb4d2c660ca2a1c745359
#
_entry.id   90ebd91bd85cb4d2c660ca2a1c745359
#
_cell.length_a   1.000
_cell.length_b   1.000
_cell.length_c   1.000
_cell.angle_alpha   90.00
_cell.angle_beta   90.00
_cell.angle_gamma   90.00
#
_symmetry.space_group_name_H-M   'P 1'
#
loop_
_entity.id
_entity.type
_entity.pdbx_description
1 polymer ?
#
loop_
_entity_poly.entity_id
_entity_poly.type
_entity_poly.pdbx_seq_one_letter_code
_entity_poly.pdbx_strand_id
1 'polypeptide(L)'
;IESFIGQISEISKADAIQLLFHFYAIYCEIEEHPDAFDVFSSWAFVILQDFNEIDQYLISPQSIFTYLRDVQRLKKWSVKGEFKETKLIKDHFIFMERLGVYYTKFYSFLIDQKIGYQGVMYREAVKKAEMFIEKHVHKKFFFIGFNALNKAEESLFKLFLENGQSEVYWDIDHAFFDTNHAAGNFIRKYKKEWKYYEKNKIKKISSHFTSKKNIEIIGAAKNISQLKYAGEILTKVSDHKNTALVLGDESLLSVALNSIPENVDAINITMG
;
A
#
# COMPACT_ATOMS: atom_id res chain seq x y z
N ILE A 1 -11.38 -3.47 -2.75
CA ILE A 1 -10.54 -4.69 -2.80
C ILE A 1 -10.41 -5.37 -1.43
N GLU A 2 -10.23 -4.66 -0.33
CA GLU A 2 -10.07 -5.24 1.01
C GLU A 2 -11.21 -6.19 1.40
N SER A 3 -12.46 -5.81 1.16
CA SER A 3 -13.61 -6.68 1.44
C SER A 3 -13.58 -7.98 0.63
N PHE A 4 -13.15 -7.91 -0.63
CA PHE A 4 -12.97 -9.08 -1.48
C PHE A 4 -11.84 -9.99 -0.98
N ILE A 5 -10.72 -9.40 -0.59
CA ILE A 5 -9.59 -10.12 0.02
C ILE A 5 -10.02 -10.80 1.33
N GLY A 6 -10.81 -10.10 2.17
CA GLY A 6 -11.36 -10.66 3.40
C GLY A 6 -12.25 -11.88 3.16
N GLN A 7 -13.05 -11.88 2.09
CA GLN A 7 -13.86 -13.04 1.71
C GLN A 7 -13.02 -14.24 1.27
N ILE A 8 -11.92 -14.01 0.55
CA ILE A 8 -11.04 -15.09 0.10
C ILE A 8 -10.22 -15.64 1.27
N SER A 9 -9.62 -14.75 2.06
CA SER A 9 -8.74 -15.13 3.18
C SER A 9 -9.49 -15.69 4.38
N GLU A 10 -10.76 -15.31 4.56
CA GLU A 10 -11.57 -15.56 5.77
C GLU A 10 -10.96 -14.89 7.02
N ILE A 11 -10.25 -13.78 6.84
CA ILE A 11 -9.60 -13.01 7.90
C ILE A 11 -10.21 -11.62 7.93
N SER A 12 -10.55 -11.15 9.13
CA SER A 12 -11.03 -9.79 9.35
C SER A 12 -9.87 -8.83 9.61
N LYS A 13 -9.97 -7.62 9.08
CA LYS A 13 -8.97 -6.57 9.34
C LYS A 13 -9.08 -6.11 10.79
N ALA A 14 -7.98 -6.18 11.52
CA ALA A 14 -7.83 -5.60 12.85
C ALA A 14 -7.30 -4.16 12.76
N ASP A 15 -7.66 -3.32 13.72
CA ASP A 15 -7.09 -1.98 13.82
C ASP A 15 -5.64 -2.01 14.36
N ALA A 16 -4.91 -0.91 14.15
CA ALA A 16 -3.50 -0.83 14.49
C ALA A 16 -3.25 -0.93 16.00
N ILE A 17 -4.17 -0.42 16.83
CA ILE A 17 -4.06 -0.46 18.29
C ILE A 17 -4.29 -1.89 18.79
N GLN A 18 -5.30 -2.56 18.26
CA GLN A 18 -5.57 -3.97 18.57
C GLN A 18 -4.36 -4.84 18.21
N LEU A 19 -3.79 -4.66 17.03
CA LEU A 19 -2.58 -5.38 16.59
C LEU A 19 -1.39 -5.12 17.51
N LEU A 20 -1.21 -3.88 17.96
CA LEU A 20 -0.13 -3.52 18.87
C LEU A 20 -0.25 -4.24 20.22
N PHE A 21 -1.45 -4.30 20.80
CA PHE A 21 -1.66 -5.03 22.08
C PHE A 21 -1.44 -6.53 21.93
N HIS A 22 -1.92 -7.14 20.86
CA HIS A 22 -1.67 -8.55 20.60
C HIS A 22 -0.17 -8.83 20.39
N PHE A 23 0.51 -7.95 19.67
CA PHE A 23 1.96 -8.09 19.47
C PHE A 23 2.73 -7.94 20.77
N TYR A 24 2.31 -7.01 21.65
CA TYR A 24 2.90 -6.87 22.98
C TYR A 24 2.74 -8.13 23.85
N ALA A 25 1.56 -8.72 23.85
CA ALA A 25 1.33 -9.97 24.59
C ALA A 25 2.29 -11.08 24.12
N ILE A 26 2.44 -11.25 22.82
CA ILE A 26 3.37 -12.23 22.22
C ILE A 26 4.84 -11.88 22.53
N TYR A 27 5.19 -10.60 22.46
CA TYR A 27 6.52 -10.12 22.83
C TYR A 27 6.86 -10.49 24.29
N CYS A 28 5.93 -10.26 25.23
CA CYS A 28 6.09 -10.65 26.63
C CYS A 28 6.22 -12.16 26.86
N GLU A 29 5.62 -12.98 25.99
CA GLU A 29 5.78 -14.44 26.05
C GLU A 29 7.16 -14.92 25.54
N ILE A 30 7.79 -14.15 24.67
CA ILE A 30 9.06 -14.53 24.04
C ILE A 30 10.25 -14.02 24.87
N GLU A 31 10.10 -12.82 25.42
CA GLU A 31 11.19 -12.16 26.14
C GLU A 31 11.19 -12.53 27.63
N GLU A 32 12.36 -12.90 28.14
CA GLU A 32 12.57 -13.15 29.56
C GLU A 32 12.44 -11.87 30.40
N HIS A 33 12.87 -10.75 29.80
CA HIS A 33 12.79 -9.41 30.41
C HIS A 33 12.19 -8.43 29.39
N PRO A 34 10.85 -8.45 29.20
CA PRO A 34 10.21 -7.59 28.23
C PRO A 34 10.28 -6.12 28.63
N ASP A 35 10.44 -5.25 27.65
CA ASP A 35 10.33 -3.81 27.84
C ASP A 35 8.93 -3.43 28.31
N ALA A 36 8.81 -2.33 29.03
CA ALA A 36 7.53 -1.73 29.35
C ALA A 36 6.80 -1.30 28.07
N PHE A 37 5.47 -1.25 28.11
CA PHE A 37 4.65 -1.02 26.92
C PHE A 37 4.96 0.28 26.17
N ASP A 38 5.31 1.34 26.88
CA ASP A 38 5.70 2.63 26.30
C ASP A 38 6.98 2.54 25.46
N VAL A 39 7.98 1.81 25.95
CA VAL A 39 9.23 1.54 25.21
C VAL A 39 8.94 0.65 24.01
N PHE A 40 8.22 -0.47 24.22
CA PHE A 40 7.81 -1.38 23.15
C PHE A 40 7.06 -0.67 22.04
N SER A 41 6.05 0.12 22.37
CA SER A 41 5.19 0.79 21.39
C SER A 41 5.94 1.79 20.52
N SER A 42 7.05 2.36 21.00
CA SER A 42 7.86 3.32 20.25
C SER A 42 8.50 2.76 18.97
N TRP A 43 8.73 1.45 18.93
CA TRP A 43 9.32 0.76 17.77
C TRP A 43 8.37 -0.28 17.12
N ALA A 44 7.41 -0.81 17.86
CA ALA A 44 6.58 -1.92 17.41
C ALA A 44 5.70 -1.58 16.19
N PHE A 45 5.24 -0.34 16.07
CA PHE A 45 4.49 0.09 14.89
C PHE A 45 5.31 0.01 13.59
N VAL A 46 6.60 0.32 13.65
CA VAL A 46 7.49 0.19 12.48
C VAL A 46 7.63 -1.29 12.10
N ILE A 47 7.83 -2.16 13.08
CA ILE A 47 7.93 -3.61 12.82
C ILE A 47 6.62 -4.19 12.28
N LEU A 48 5.47 -3.75 12.78
CA LEU A 48 4.16 -4.17 12.23
C LEU A 48 4.00 -3.72 10.77
N GLN A 49 4.50 -2.54 10.42
CA GLN A 49 4.50 -2.07 9.04
C GLN A 49 5.43 -2.92 8.17
N ASP A 50 6.64 -3.25 8.64
CA ASP A 50 7.58 -4.12 7.93
C ASP A 50 6.98 -5.52 7.73
N PHE A 51 6.32 -6.10 8.74
CA PHE A 51 5.63 -7.38 8.61
C PHE A 51 4.51 -7.31 7.57
N ASN A 52 3.75 -6.21 7.56
CA ASN A 52 2.71 -5.98 6.59
C ASN A 52 3.28 -5.93 5.15
N GLU A 53 4.40 -5.29 4.93
CA GLU A 53 5.07 -5.24 3.62
C GLU A 53 5.62 -6.61 3.20
N ILE A 54 6.27 -7.34 4.11
CA ILE A 54 6.76 -8.71 3.86
C ILE A 54 5.61 -9.58 3.33
N ASP A 55 4.42 -9.46 3.91
CA ASP A 55 3.25 -10.24 3.53
C ASP A 55 2.60 -9.75 2.24
N GLN A 56 2.47 -8.44 2.02
CA GLN A 56 1.93 -7.88 0.78
C GLN A 56 2.80 -8.22 -0.45
N TYR A 57 4.11 -8.26 -0.27
CA TYR A 57 5.06 -8.61 -1.32
C TYR A 57 5.34 -10.11 -1.42
N LEU A 58 4.66 -10.93 -0.60
CA LEU A 58 4.84 -12.39 -0.55
C LEU A 58 6.30 -12.83 -0.35
N ILE A 59 7.08 -12.00 0.33
CA ILE A 59 8.47 -12.32 0.64
C ILE A 59 8.48 -13.52 1.58
N SER A 60 9.41 -14.47 1.34
CA SER A 60 9.61 -15.59 2.27
C SER A 60 10.14 -15.06 3.61
N PRO A 61 9.38 -15.20 4.72
CA PRO A 61 9.85 -14.70 6.01
C PRO A 61 11.16 -15.36 6.44
N GLN A 62 11.28 -16.67 6.20
CA GLN A 62 12.49 -17.40 6.51
C GLN A 62 13.70 -16.85 5.75
N SER A 63 13.54 -16.55 4.47
CA SER A 63 14.64 -16.03 3.64
C SER A 63 15.05 -14.61 4.07
N ILE A 64 14.09 -13.71 4.32
CA ILE A 64 14.40 -12.32 4.68
C ILE A 64 15.06 -12.23 6.05
N PHE A 65 14.55 -12.94 7.06
CA PHE A 65 15.13 -12.91 8.40
C PHE A 65 16.49 -13.63 8.47
N THR A 66 16.69 -14.71 7.69
CA THR A 66 18.02 -15.32 7.53
C THR A 66 19.00 -14.35 6.87
N TYR A 67 18.58 -13.67 5.80
CA TYR A 67 19.40 -12.68 5.10
C TYR A 67 19.79 -11.52 6.03
N LEU A 68 18.84 -10.97 6.78
CA LEU A 68 19.11 -9.89 7.74
C LEU A 68 20.14 -10.32 8.80
N ARG A 69 19.99 -11.52 9.35
CA ARG A 69 20.95 -12.11 10.28
C ARG A 69 22.34 -12.25 9.66
N ASP A 70 22.43 -12.76 8.44
CA ASP A 70 23.71 -13.03 7.77
C ASP A 70 24.39 -11.74 7.33
N VAL A 71 23.67 -10.73 6.86
CA VAL A 71 24.21 -9.38 6.57
C VAL A 71 24.78 -8.75 7.83
N GLN A 72 24.12 -8.87 8.97
CA GLN A 72 24.65 -8.37 10.23
C GLN A 72 25.92 -9.11 10.66
N ARG A 73 25.98 -10.42 10.48
CA ARG A 73 27.21 -11.20 10.72
C ARG A 73 28.35 -10.76 9.82
N LEU A 74 28.11 -10.53 8.52
CA LEU A 74 29.11 -10.05 7.56
C LEU A 74 29.62 -8.64 7.91
N LYS A 75 28.74 -7.73 8.33
CA LYS A 75 29.16 -6.40 8.83
C LYS A 75 30.09 -6.52 10.03
N LYS A 76 29.84 -7.47 10.93
CA LYS A 76 30.71 -7.76 12.06
C LYS A 76 32.11 -8.25 11.63
N TRP A 77 32.22 -8.97 10.51
CA TRP A 77 33.47 -9.53 9.98
C TRP A 77 34.27 -8.54 9.12
N SER A 78 33.62 -7.61 8.45
CA SER A 78 34.28 -6.71 7.48
C SER A 78 35.02 -5.53 8.13
N VAL A 79 34.78 -5.26 9.39
CA VAL A 79 35.45 -4.19 10.11
C VAL A 79 36.81 -4.70 10.65
N LYS A 80 37.85 -4.62 9.81
CA LYS A 80 39.26 -4.76 10.24
C LYS A 80 39.63 -3.54 11.06
N GLY A 81 39.37 -3.60 12.33
CA GLY A 81 39.78 -2.58 13.33
C GLY A 81 39.04 -2.91 14.61
N GLU A 82 39.67 -2.71 15.76
CA GLU A 82 39.12 -2.99 17.08
C GLU A 82 37.73 -2.41 17.28
N PHE A 83 36.71 -3.15 16.78
CA PHE A 83 35.33 -2.84 17.07
C PHE A 83 35.09 -3.27 18.52
N LYS A 84 35.19 -2.33 19.45
CA LYS A 84 34.66 -2.57 20.79
C LYS A 84 33.18 -2.80 20.66
N GLU A 85 32.76 -4.07 20.75
CA GLU A 85 31.37 -4.49 20.75
C GLU A 85 30.68 -3.83 21.94
N THR A 86 30.03 -2.70 21.70
CA THR A 86 29.30 -1.99 22.76
C THR A 86 28.04 -2.81 23.08
N LYS A 87 27.53 -2.71 24.32
CA LYS A 87 26.28 -3.36 24.74
C LYS A 87 25.16 -3.07 23.75
N LEU A 88 25.03 -1.83 23.28
CA LEU A 88 24.02 -1.38 22.31
C LEU A 88 24.07 -2.18 20.99
N ILE A 89 25.27 -2.48 20.50
CA ILE A 89 25.44 -3.26 19.26
C ILE A 89 25.01 -4.71 19.47
N LYS A 90 25.36 -5.31 20.62
CA LYS A 90 24.91 -6.66 20.96
C LYS A 90 23.39 -6.75 21.05
N ASP A 91 22.76 -5.83 21.74
CA ASP A 91 21.32 -5.78 21.93
C ASP A 91 20.60 -5.64 20.58
N HIS A 92 21.13 -4.80 19.67
CA HIS A 92 20.61 -4.68 18.30
C HIS A 92 20.70 -5.99 17.50
N PHE A 93 21.82 -6.73 17.61
CA PHE A 93 21.95 -8.02 16.93
C PHE A 93 20.97 -9.06 17.47
N ILE A 94 20.80 -9.15 18.78
CA ILE A 94 19.85 -10.05 19.42
C ILE A 94 18.45 -9.71 18.95
N PHE A 95 18.07 -8.43 18.91
CA PHE A 95 16.79 -7.98 18.42
C PHE A 95 16.52 -8.42 16.96
N MET A 96 17.50 -8.21 16.06
CA MET A 96 17.37 -8.63 14.65
C MET A 96 17.27 -10.15 14.49
N GLU A 97 17.93 -10.94 15.33
CA GLU A 97 17.78 -12.40 15.32
C GLU A 97 16.40 -12.84 15.81
N ARG A 98 15.77 -12.09 16.72
CA ARG A 98 14.44 -12.39 17.26
C ARG A 98 13.28 -11.97 16.36
N LEU A 99 13.48 -11.04 15.42
CA LEU A 99 12.43 -10.57 14.51
C LEU A 99 11.70 -11.72 13.79
N GLY A 100 12.44 -12.75 13.36
CA GLY A 100 11.85 -13.93 12.73
C GLY A 100 10.96 -14.75 13.66
N VAL A 101 11.30 -14.80 14.95
CA VAL A 101 10.51 -15.48 15.99
C VAL A 101 9.24 -14.69 16.28
N TYR A 102 9.37 -13.35 16.43
CA TYR A 102 8.22 -12.45 16.62
C TYR A 102 7.24 -12.57 15.47
N TYR A 103 7.73 -12.45 14.23
CA TYR A 103 6.89 -12.61 13.06
C TYR A 103 6.16 -13.95 13.05
N THR A 104 6.88 -15.05 13.24
CA THR A 104 6.29 -16.40 13.13
C THR A 104 5.22 -16.63 14.17
N LYS A 105 5.48 -16.29 15.42
CA LYS A 105 4.49 -16.45 16.51
C LYS A 105 3.29 -15.52 16.32
N PHE A 106 3.54 -14.25 15.94
CA PHE A 106 2.49 -13.28 15.70
C PHE A 106 1.61 -13.67 14.52
N TYR A 107 2.22 -14.09 13.40
CA TYR A 107 1.50 -14.57 12.24
C TYR A 107 0.60 -15.76 12.57
N SER A 108 1.12 -16.77 13.28
CA SER A 108 0.33 -17.93 13.72
C SER A 108 -0.85 -17.52 14.59
N PHE A 109 -0.63 -16.65 15.56
CA PHE A 109 -1.69 -16.11 16.40
C PHE A 109 -2.77 -15.41 15.58
N LEU A 110 -2.41 -14.55 14.65
CA LEU A 110 -3.37 -13.83 13.81
C LEU A 110 -4.23 -14.78 12.96
N ILE A 111 -3.64 -15.83 12.42
CA ILE A 111 -4.36 -16.86 11.66
C ILE A 111 -5.36 -17.60 12.57
N ASP A 112 -4.94 -18.02 13.75
CA ASP A 112 -5.80 -18.73 14.71
C ASP A 112 -6.99 -17.87 15.15
N GLN A 113 -6.78 -16.57 15.35
CA GLN A 113 -7.83 -15.62 15.73
C GLN A 113 -8.67 -15.13 14.53
N LYS A 114 -8.30 -15.47 13.29
CA LYS A 114 -8.93 -14.99 12.04
C LYS A 114 -8.98 -13.45 11.94
N ILE A 115 -7.97 -12.79 12.45
CA ILE A 115 -7.77 -11.35 12.36
C ILE A 115 -6.40 -11.06 11.78
N GLY A 116 -6.17 -9.85 11.26
CA GLY A 116 -4.84 -9.49 10.78
C GLY A 116 -4.73 -8.08 10.22
N TYR A 117 -3.50 -7.69 9.97
CA TYR A 117 -3.21 -6.54 9.13
C TYR A 117 -3.38 -6.92 7.65
N GLN A 118 -3.39 -5.93 6.80
CA GLN A 118 -3.70 -6.09 5.38
C GLN A 118 -2.81 -7.15 4.70
N GLY A 119 -1.51 -7.17 4.97
CA GLY A 119 -0.56 -8.12 4.37
C GLY A 119 -0.89 -9.59 4.69
N VAL A 120 -1.24 -9.91 5.95
CA VAL A 120 -1.68 -11.27 6.33
C VAL A 120 -2.90 -11.67 5.53
N MET A 121 -3.91 -10.78 5.41
CA MET A 121 -5.11 -11.03 4.62
C MET A 121 -4.76 -11.32 3.16
N TYR A 122 -3.87 -10.54 2.56
CA TYR A 122 -3.43 -10.71 1.18
C TYR A 122 -2.66 -12.02 0.98
N ARG A 123 -1.71 -12.34 1.87
CA ARG A 123 -0.94 -13.59 1.80
C ARG A 123 -1.84 -14.81 1.90
N GLU A 124 -2.78 -14.82 2.84
CA GLU A 124 -3.74 -15.92 3.00
C GLU A 124 -4.74 -15.99 1.84
N ALA A 125 -5.17 -14.85 1.29
CA ALA A 125 -6.02 -14.83 0.11
C ALA A 125 -5.33 -15.50 -1.08
N VAL A 126 -4.03 -15.24 -1.31
CA VAL A 126 -3.28 -15.91 -2.38
C VAL A 126 -3.24 -17.42 -2.18
N LYS A 127 -3.02 -17.90 -0.96
CA LYS A 127 -3.02 -19.33 -0.64
C LYS A 127 -4.37 -20.01 -0.88
N LYS A 128 -5.48 -19.29 -0.64
CA LYS A 128 -6.85 -19.82 -0.75
C LYS A 128 -7.53 -19.51 -2.08
N ALA A 129 -6.86 -18.74 -2.97
CA ALA A 129 -7.48 -18.21 -4.19
C ALA A 129 -8.00 -19.31 -5.12
N GLU A 130 -7.23 -20.38 -5.35
CA GLU A 130 -7.64 -21.49 -6.23
C GLU A 130 -8.91 -22.16 -5.70
N MET A 131 -8.95 -22.51 -4.43
CA MET A 131 -10.13 -23.10 -3.79
C MET A 131 -11.34 -22.15 -3.83
N PHE A 132 -11.11 -20.85 -3.67
CA PHE A 132 -12.19 -19.85 -3.78
C PHE A 132 -12.74 -19.79 -5.21
N ILE A 133 -11.89 -19.80 -6.22
CA ILE A 133 -12.25 -19.80 -7.63
C ILE A 133 -13.09 -21.05 -7.96
N GLU A 134 -12.64 -22.23 -7.53
CA GLU A 134 -13.35 -23.51 -7.73
C GLU A 134 -14.77 -23.50 -7.12
N LYS A 135 -14.92 -22.94 -5.91
CA LYS A 135 -16.23 -22.78 -5.26
C LYS A 135 -17.15 -21.81 -5.97
N HIS A 136 -16.60 -20.93 -6.81
CA HIS A 136 -17.35 -19.85 -7.45
C HIS A 136 -17.30 -19.92 -8.99
N VAL A 137 -17.22 -21.10 -9.58
CA VAL A 137 -17.11 -21.32 -11.04
C VAL A 137 -18.18 -20.64 -11.89
N HIS A 138 -19.34 -20.38 -11.30
CA HIS A 138 -20.47 -19.70 -11.96
C HIS A 138 -20.41 -18.16 -11.87
N LYS A 139 -19.46 -17.60 -11.11
CA LYS A 139 -19.30 -16.14 -10.96
C LYS A 139 -18.26 -15.63 -11.95
N LYS A 140 -18.49 -14.42 -12.46
CA LYS A 140 -17.52 -13.66 -13.26
C LYS A 140 -17.03 -12.48 -12.44
N PHE A 141 -15.71 -12.25 -12.45
CA PHE A 141 -15.08 -11.18 -11.70
C PHE A 141 -14.53 -10.11 -12.64
N PHE A 142 -14.69 -8.84 -12.27
CA PHE A 142 -14.21 -7.70 -13.03
C PHE A 142 -13.30 -6.86 -12.15
N PHE A 143 -12.05 -6.70 -12.55
CA PHE A 143 -11.09 -5.82 -11.90
C PHE A 143 -11.01 -4.51 -12.67
N ILE A 144 -11.38 -3.40 -12.03
CA ILE A 144 -11.55 -2.11 -12.71
C ILE A 144 -10.81 -1.02 -11.95
N GLY A 145 -10.07 -0.13 -12.65
CA GLY A 145 -9.48 1.08 -12.08
C GLY A 145 -8.18 0.88 -11.30
N PHE A 146 -7.52 -0.26 -11.47
CA PHE A 146 -6.20 -0.51 -10.85
C PHE A 146 -5.07 0.02 -11.73
N ASN A 147 -3.92 0.31 -11.09
CA ASN A 147 -2.69 0.71 -11.77
C ASN A 147 -1.48 -0.05 -11.22
N ALA A 148 -0.88 0.42 -10.12
CA ALA A 148 0.18 -0.29 -9.42
C ALA A 148 -0.42 -1.35 -8.49
N LEU A 149 0.05 -2.58 -8.62
CA LEU A 149 -0.36 -3.70 -7.77
C LEU A 149 0.83 -4.12 -6.90
N ASN A 150 0.57 -4.44 -5.64
CA ASN A 150 1.55 -5.18 -4.84
C ASN A 150 1.66 -6.63 -5.34
N LYS A 151 2.59 -7.39 -4.79
CA LYS A 151 2.85 -8.76 -5.29
C LYS A 151 1.71 -9.72 -5.05
N ALA A 152 1.02 -9.59 -3.94
CA ALA A 152 -0.14 -10.43 -3.61
C ALA A 152 -1.32 -10.12 -4.53
N GLU A 153 -1.62 -8.84 -4.78
CA GLU A 153 -2.64 -8.42 -5.74
C GLU A 153 -2.32 -8.92 -7.15
N GLU A 154 -1.06 -8.73 -7.60
CA GLU A 154 -0.61 -9.23 -8.90
C GLU A 154 -0.82 -10.75 -9.02
N SER A 155 -0.49 -11.51 -7.97
CA SER A 155 -0.65 -12.96 -7.96
C SER A 155 -2.12 -13.37 -8.01
N LEU A 156 -2.98 -12.71 -7.25
CA LEU A 156 -4.43 -12.93 -7.29
C LEU A 156 -5.01 -12.64 -8.67
N PHE A 157 -4.69 -11.47 -9.25
CA PHE A 157 -5.21 -11.12 -10.57
C PHE A 157 -4.80 -12.16 -11.62
N LYS A 158 -3.54 -12.62 -11.61
CA LYS A 158 -3.08 -13.66 -12.53
C LYS A 158 -3.88 -14.95 -12.38
N LEU A 159 -4.09 -15.44 -11.15
CA LEU A 159 -4.86 -16.66 -10.90
C LEU A 159 -6.30 -16.54 -11.42
N PHE A 160 -6.98 -15.44 -11.13
CA PHE A 160 -8.36 -15.21 -11.58
C PHE A 160 -8.47 -15.05 -13.11
N LEU A 161 -7.50 -14.37 -13.74
CA LEU A 161 -7.49 -14.16 -15.20
C LEU A 161 -7.14 -15.44 -15.96
N GLU A 162 -6.18 -16.24 -15.48
CA GLU A 162 -5.74 -17.49 -16.09
C GLU A 162 -6.83 -18.57 -16.01
N ASN A 163 -7.66 -18.53 -15.00
CA ASN A 163 -8.81 -19.44 -14.87
C ASN A 163 -9.96 -19.10 -15.83
N GLY A 164 -9.92 -17.95 -16.51
CA GLY A 164 -10.91 -17.54 -17.51
C GLY A 164 -12.23 -16.97 -16.94
N GLN A 165 -12.35 -16.88 -15.62
CA GLN A 165 -13.55 -16.33 -14.96
C GLN A 165 -13.52 -14.82 -14.77
N SER A 166 -12.44 -14.15 -15.22
CA SER A 166 -12.23 -12.76 -14.88
C SER A 166 -11.77 -11.93 -16.06
N GLU A 167 -12.04 -10.65 -15.96
CA GLU A 167 -11.56 -9.63 -16.88
C GLU A 167 -10.97 -8.45 -16.10
N VAL A 168 -9.97 -7.80 -16.67
CA VAL A 168 -9.37 -6.59 -16.11
C VAL A 168 -9.52 -5.41 -17.07
N TYR A 169 -9.89 -4.27 -16.50
CA TYR A 169 -10.07 -3.00 -17.22
C TYR A 169 -9.17 -1.96 -16.56
N TRP A 170 -8.08 -1.62 -17.24
CA TRP A 170 -7.15 -0.61 -16.79
C TRP A 170 -7.65 0.77 -17.16
N ASP A 171 -7.49 1.73 -16.28
CA ASP A 171 -7.71 3.14 -16.59
C ASP A 171 -6.40 3.75 -17.07
N ILE A 172 -6.16 3.67 -18.37
CA ILE A 172 -4.94 4.21 -18.99
C ILE A 172 -5.28 4.87 -20.33
N ASP A 173 -4.50 5.88 -20.68
CA ASP A 173 -4.59 6.59 -21.95
C ASP A 173 -3.46 6.15 -22.91
N HIS A 174 -3.72 6.18 -24.22
CA HIS A 174 -2.75 5.86 -25.27
C HIS A 174 -1.47 6.67 -25.12
N ALA A 175 -1.56 7.96 -24.73
CA ALA A 175 -0.43 8.83 -24.50
C ALA A 175 0.57 8.29 -23.47
N PHE A 176 0.09 7.50 -22.52
CA PHE A 176 0.93 6.88 -21.49
C PHE A 176 1.27 5.42 -21.80
N PHE A 177 0.38 4.73 -22.51
CA PHE A 177 0.55 3.32 -22.80
C PHE A 177 1.48 3.05 -23.97
N ASP A 178 1.34 3.81 -25.06
CA ASP A 178 2.10 3.62 -26.31
C ASP A 178 3.47 4.33 -26.28
N THR A 179 3.77 5.06 -25.22
CA THR A 179 5.03 5.78 -25.04
C THR A 179 5.82 5.23 -23.84
N ASN A 180 7.06 5.71 -23.65
CA ASN A 180 7.85 5.37 -22.45
C ASN A 180 7.52 6.24 -21.23
N HIS A 181 6.35 6.87 -21.18
CA HIS A 181 5.96 7.70 -20.06
C HIS A 181 5.79 6.87 -18.78
N ALA A 182 6.28 7.39 -17.64
CA ALA A 182 6.30 6.67 -16.36
C ALA A 182 4.91 6.21 -15.89
N ALA A 183 3.85 7.00 -16.15
CA ALA A 183 2.48 6.66 -15.77
C ALA A 183 1.98 5.33 -16.39
N GLY A 184 2.55 4.87 -17.50
CA GLY A 184 2.20 3.60 -18.14
C GLY A 184 3.07 2.40 -17.72
N ASN A 185 4.08 2.59 -16.88
CA ASN A 185 5.10 1.58 -16.62
C ASN A 185 4.52 0.27 -16.09
N PHE A 186 3.62 0.33 -15.11
CA PHE A 186 3.04 -0.87 -14.51
C PHE A 186 2.20 -1.65 -15.52
N ILE A 187 1.32 -1.00 -16.25
CA ILE A 187 0.43 -1.67 -17.20
C ILE A 187 1.19 -2.23 -18.39
N ARG A 188 2.23 -1.52 -18.89
CA ARG A 188 3.15 -2.07 -19.91
C ARG A 188 3.90 -3.28 -19.41
N LYS A 189 4.35 -3.27 -18.12
CA LYS A 189 4.98 -4.42 -17.47
C LYS A 189 4.01 -5.60 -17.44
N TYR A 190 2.79 -5.42 -16.96
CA TYR A 190 1.79 -6.48 -16.92
C TYR A 190 1.48 -7.04 -18.30
N LYS A 191 1.31 -6.18 -19.30
CA LYS A 191 1.13 -6.62 -20.70
C LYS A 191 2.26 -7.53 -21.19
N LYS A 192 3.49 -7.22 -20.80
CA LYS A 192 4.68 -7.99 -21.21
C LYS A 192 4.83 -9.30 -20.45
N GLU A 193 4.53 -9.31 -19.15
CA GLU A 193 4.89 -10.39 -18.24
C GLU A 193 3.75 -11.37 -17.97
N TRP A 194 2.48 -10.95 -18.14
CA TRP A 194 1.36 -11.81 -17.81
C TRP A 194 0.96 -12.70 -18.98
N LYS A 195 0.97 -14.01 -18.77
CA LYS A 195 0.55 -15.03 -19.74
C LYS A 195 -0.85 -14.77 -20.30
N TYR A 196 -1.74 -14.19 -19.52
CA TYR A 196 -3.07 -13.75 -19.96
C TYR A 196 -3.01 -12.89 -21.23
N TYR A 197 -2.03 -12.00 -21.35
CA TYR A 197 -1.90 -11.08 -22.48
C TYR A 197 -1.24 -11.67 -23.73
N GLU A 198 -0.76 -12.91 -23.69
CA GLU A 198 -0.35 -13.62 -24.90
C GLU A 198 -1.55 -13.84 -25.85
N LYS A 199 -2.75 -14.04 -25.28
CA LYS A 199 -3.98 -14.32 -26.02
C LYS A 199 -5.03 -13.22 -25.95
N ASN A 200 -4.89 -12.25 -25.05
CA ASN A 200 -5.87 -11.21 -24.77
C ASN A 200 -5.27 -9.83 -25.02
N LYS A 201 -6.11 -8.90 -25.46
CA LYS A 201 -5.73 -7.49 -25.63
C LYS A 201 -6.10 -6.70 -24.38
N ILE A 202 -5.36 -5.62 -24.11
CA ILE A 202 -5.76 -4.63 -23.11
C ILE A 202 -7.05 -3.96 -23.57
N LYS A 203 -8.03 -3.91 -22.67
CA LYS A 203 -9.35 -3.35 -22.94
C LYS A 203 -9.44 -1.91 -22.45
N LYS A 204 -10.22 -1.09 -23.15
CA LYS A 204 -10.57 0.30 -22.79
C LYS A 204 -9.39 1.23 -22.55
N ILE A 205 -8.52 1.33 -23.54
CA ILE A 205 -7.52 2.39 -23.58
C ILE A 205 -8.22 3.67 -24.05
N SER A 206 -8.10 4.75 -23.28
CA SER A 206 -8.66 6.06 -23.62
C SER A 206 -7.70 6.87 -24.53
N SER A 207 -8.19 7.95 -25.11
CA SER A 207 -7.39 8.91 -25.90
C SER A 207 -7.73 10.36 -25.52
N HIS A 208 -8.18 10.58 -24.31
CA HIS A 208 -8.62 11.89 -23.84
C HIS A 208 -7.46 12.81 -23.43
N PHE A 209 -6.31 12.23 -23.06
CA PHE A 209 -5.18 13.04 -22.58
C PHE A 209 -4.67 14.01 -23.63
N THR A 210 -4.66 13.62 -24.89
CA THR A 210 -4.21 14.48 -26.01
C THR A 210 -5.27 15.46 -26.51
N SER A 211 -6.50 15.41 -25.99
CA SER A 211 -7.54 16.38 -26.35
C SER A 211 -7.18 17.80 -25.89
N LYS A 212 -7.70 18.79 -26.60
CA LYS A 212 -7.47 20.21 -26.27
C LYS A 212 -7.94 20.50 -24.84
N LYS A 213 -7.11 21.15 -24.06
CA LYS A 213 -7.37 21.59 -22.70
C LYS A 213 -7.12 23.09 -22.60
N ASN A 214 -7.93 23.78 -21.80
CA ASN A 214 -7.64 25.15 -21.43
C ASN A 214 -6.79 25.13 -20.16
N ILE A 215 -5.57 25.59 -20.26
CA ILE A 215 -4.62 25.65 -19.15
C ILE A 215 -4.21 27.11 -18.96
N GLU A 216 -4.40 27.61 -17.76
CA GLU A 216 -3.96 28.94 -17.35
C GLU A 216 -2.97 28.81 -16.21
N ILE A 217 -1.82 29.46 -16.31
CA ILE A 217 -0.77 29.45 -15.30
C ILE A 217 -0.70 30.87 -14.71
N ILE A 218 -0.95 30.95 -13.40
CA ILE A 218 -1.06 32.24 -12.70
C ILE A 218 0.01 32.30 -11.62
N GLY A 219 0.87 33.30 -11.68
CA GLY A 219 1.87 33.58 -10.66
C GLY A 219 1.32 34.51 -9.57
N ALA A 220 1.47 34.13 -8.32
CA ALA A 220 1.14 34.96 -7.17
C ALA A 220 2.32 35.01 -6.18
N ALA A 221 2.54 36.17 -5.57
CA ALA A 221 3.74 36.43 -4.78
C ALA A 221 3.86 35.63 -3.47
N LYS A 222 2.74 35.14 -2.92
CA LYS A 222 2.67 34.37 -1.64
C LYS A 222 1.56 33.35 -1.71
N ASN A 223 1.67 32.27 -0.93
CA ASN A 223 0.68 31.20 -0.84
C ASN A 223 -0.73 31.72 -0.51
N ILE A 224 -0.84 32.69 0.43
CA ILE A 224 -2.12 33.32 0.78
C ILE A 224 -2.74 34.04 -0.43
N SER A 225 -1.92 34.72 -1.24
CA SER A 225 -2.41 35.41 -2.44
C SER A 225 -2.85 34.42 -3.52
N GLN A 226 -2.18 33.27 -3.64
CA GLN A 226 -2.61 32.20 -4.54
C GLN A 226 -4.01 31.71 -4.18
N LEU A 227 -4.25 31.42 -2.91
CA LEU A 227 -5.53 30.88 -2.46
C LEU A 227 -6.67 31.93 -2.51
N LYS A 228 -6.38 33.17 -2.21
CA LYS A 228 -7.37 34.25 -2.41
C LYS A 228 -7.75 34.43 -3.86
N TYR A 229 -6.76 34.32 -4.77
CA TYR A 229 -7.03 34.38 -6.20
C TYR A 229 -7.81 33.15 -6.68
N ALA A 230 -7.50 31.95 -6.15
CA ALA A 230 -8.29 30.75 -6.41
C ALA A 230 -9.75 30.91 -5.95
N GLY A 231 -9.98 31.54 -4.78
CA GLY A 231 -11.31 31.92 -4.31
C GLY A 231 -12.03 32.87 -5.28
N GLU A 232 -11.32 33.88 -5.82
CA GLU A 232 -11.87 34.79 -6.83
C GLU A 232 -12.24 34.05 -8.13
N ILE A 233 -11.45 33.07 -8.56
CA ILE A 233 -11.80 32.22 -9.71
C ILE A 233 -13.08 31.44 -9.40
N LEU A 234 -13.22 30.87 -8.21
CA LEU A 234 -14.40 30.11 -7.81
C LEU A 234 -15.68 30.94 -7.84
N THR A 235 -15.62 32.26 -7.61
CA THR A 235 -16.80 33.13 -7.77
C THR A 235 -17.36 33.13 -9.18
N LYS A 236 -16.51 32.88 -10.18
CA LYS A 236 -16.84 32.93 -11.62
C LYS A 236 -17.21 31.55 -12.17
N VAL A 237 -16.97 30.49 -11.41
CA VAL A 237 -17.29 29.11 -11.82
C VAL A 237 -18.76 28.86 -11.58
N SER A 238 -19.46 28.33 -12.57
CA SER A 238 -20.89 27.96 -12.47
C SER A 238 -21.14 26.51 -12.03
N ASP A 239 -20.15 25.64 -12.24
CA ASP A 239 -20.25 24.21 -11.91
C ASP A 239 -19.28 23.84 -10.78
N HIS A 240 -19.66 24.22 -9.57
CA HIS A 240 -18.86 23.89 -8.37
C HIS A 240 -18.82 22.39 -8.09
N LYS A 241 -19.84 21.62 -8.50
CA LYS A 241 -19.91 20.16 -8.22
C LYS A 241 -18.81 19.38 -8.95
N ASN A 242 -18.37 19.87 -10.11
CA ASN A 242 -17.30 19.26 -10.90
C ASN A 242 -15.97 20.04 -10.81
N THR A 243 -15.83 20.88 -9.78
CA THR A 243 -14.62 21.68 -9.56
C THR A 243 -13.83 21.11 -8.40
N ALA A 244 -12.51 20.93 -8.59
CA ALA A 244 -11.58 20.53 -7.56
C ALA A 244 -10.54 21.62 -7.31
N LEU A 245 -10.34 21.99 -6.05
CA LEU A 245 -9.21 22.80 -5.59
C LEU A 245 -8.15 21.86 -5.00
N VAL A 246 -7.03 21.69 -5.71
CA VAL A 246 -5.93 20.81 -5.28
C VAL A 246 -4.84 21.64 -4.64
N LEU A 247 -4.51 21.34 -3.39
CA LEU A 247 -3.44 22.00 -2.65
C LEU A 247 -2.12 21.25 -2.86
N GLY A 248 -1.07 21.97 -3.27
CA GLY A 248 0.28 21.42 -3.35
C GLY A 248 0.98 21.33 -1.98
N ASP A 249 0.42 22.00 -0.96
CA ASP A 249 0.86 21.99 0.42
C ASP A 249 -0.37 21.94 1.33
N GLU A 250 -0.54 20.84 2.05
CA GLU A 250 -1.70 20.57 2.90
C GLU A 250 -1.82 21.57 4.09
N SER A 251 -0.71 22.17 4.53
CA SER A 251 -0.71 23.18 5.57
C SER A 251 -1.53 24.45 5.20
N LEU A 252 -1.82 24.61 3.92
CA LEU A 252 -2.62 25.71 3.39
C LEU A 252 -4.14 25.48 3.47
N LEU A 253 -4.59 24.33 3.95
CA LEU A 253 -6.01 23.98 3.99
C LEU A 253 -6.85 25.05 4.74
N SER A 254 -6.41 25.52 5.89
CA SER A 254 -7.14 26.54 6.65
C SER A 254 -7.27 27.86 5.89
N VAL A 255 -6.22 28.26 5.15
CA VAL A 255 -6.24 29.46 4.30
C VAL A 255 -7.16 29.25 3.10
N ALA A 256 -7.14 28.06 2.50
CA ALA A 256 -8.02 27.69 1.39
C ALA A 256 -9.49 27.81 1.81
N LEU A 257 -9.87 27.21 2.94
CA LEU A 257 -11.23 27.26 3.48
C LEU A 257 -11.71 28.69 3.72
N ASN A 258 -10.85 29.55 4.26
CA ASN A 258 -11.14 30.96 4.46
C ASN A 258 -11.17 31.82 3.17
N SER A 259 -10.78 31.22 2.03
CA SER A 259 -10.77 31.87 0.72
C SER A 259 -11.92 31.42 -0.19
N ILE A 260 -12.70 30.43 0.25
CA ILE A 260 -13.87 29.94 -0.49
C ILE A 260 -14.98 30.98 -0.45
N PRO A 261 -15.55 31.37 -1.61
CA PRO A 261 -16.59 32.37 -1.68
C PRO A 261 -17.96 31.85 -1.21
N GLU A 262 -18.84 32.75 -0.79
CA GLU A 262 -20.18 32.45 -0.23
C GLU A 262 -21.11 31.75 -1.25
N ASN A 263 -20.83 31.83 -2.56
CA ASN A 263 -21.63 31.19 -3.58
C ASN A 263 -21.31 29.69 -3.77
N VAL A 264 -20.42 29.13 -2.94
CA VAL A 264 -20.11 27.69 -2.88
C VAL A 264 -20.90 27.07 -1.73
N ASP A 265 -21.99 26.38 -2.05
CA ASP A 265 -22.94 25.84 -1.06
C ASP A 265 -22.38 24.65 -0.25
N ALA A 266 -21.49 23.87 -0.83
CA ALA A 266 -20.96 22.67 -0.19
C ALA A 266 -19.54 22.36 -0.62
N ILE A 267 -18.75 21.81 0.31
CA ILE A 267 -17.35 21.43 0.12
C ILE A 267 -17.17 20.01 0.61
N ASN A 268 -16.43 19.21 -0.15
CA ASN A 268 -15.92 17.94 0.31
C ASN A 268 -14.40 18.03 0.47
N ILE A 269 -13.89 17.70 1.65
CA ILE A 269 -12.45 17.70 1.95
C ILE A 269 -11.98 16.25 2.00
N THR A 270 -11.08 15.91 1.08
CA THR A 270 -10.37 14.62 1.12
C THR A 270 -9.04 14.85 1.82
N MET A 271 -8.80 14.09 2.89
CA MET A 271 -7.51 14.08 3.58
C MET A 271 -6.68 12.93 3.01
N GLY A 272 -5.43 13.22 2.65
CA GLY A 272 -4.48 12.26 2.11
C GLY A 272 -3.96 11.28 3.16
#